data_e3aaa047a95671fca19a931ad1f09030
#
_entry.id   e3aaa047a95671fca19a931ad1f09030
#
_cell.length_a   1.000
_cell.length_b   1.000
_cell.length_c   1.000
_cell.angle_alpha   90.00
_cell.angle_beta   90.00
_cell.angle_gamma   90.00
#
_symmetry.space_group_name_H-M   'P 1'
#
loop_
_entity.id
_entity.type
_entity.pdbx_description
1 polymer ?
#
loop_
_entity_poly.entity_id
_entity_poly.type
_entity_poly.pdbx_seq_one_letter_code
_entity_poly.pdbx_strand_id
1 'polypeptide(L)'
;MNHSKKSMALMIFLALSAVLFLCANNDQEAVRETGTPAAGSFELTDLEGNTLTLENYRGKVIILDFWDTWCPPCRKEIPDFIALQDEYGSEGFVVIGVAFGREGVEKVKAFAEEMGINYPVAVATEEIMKSYGPIQAIPTTFILDKNGRIYQKYTGYREKSVFRNDILKLLK
;
A
#
# COMPACT_ATOMS: atom_id res chain seq x y z
N MET A 1 66.82 -0.11 30.79
CA MET A 1 65.71 0.89 30.57
C MET A 1 65.14 0.80 29.17
N ASN A 2 64.65 -0.37 28.67
CA ASN A 2 64.20 -0.45 27.30
C ASN A 2 62.95 -1.41 27.10
N HIS A 3 62.43 -2.01 28.17
CA HIS A 3 61.26 -2.90 28.08
C HIS A 3 59.92 -2.18 28.23
N SER A 4 59.88 -1.05 28.93
CA SER A 4 58.63 -0.30 29.18
C SER A 4 58.07 0.37 27.91
N LYS A 5 58.93 0.89 27.01
CA LYS A 5 58.51 1.59 25.78
C LYS A 5 57.94 0.64 24.71
N LYS A 6 58.42 -0.62 24.65
CA LYS A 6 57.88 -1.63 23.70
C LYS A 6 56.52 -2.17 24.11
N SER A 7 56.25 -2.28 25.41
CA SER A 7 54.97 -2.76 25.93
C SER A 7 53.85 -1.72 25.71
N MET A 8 54.17 -0.42 25.87
CA MET A 8 53.21 0.66 25.67
C MET A 8 52.85 0.86 24.19
N ALA A 9 53.81 0.67 23.28
CA ALA A 9 53.55 0.74 21.82
C ALA A 9 52.66 -0.42 21.35
N LEU A 10 52.81 -1.63 21.91
CA LEU A 10 52.01 -2.80 21.56
C LEU A 10 50.57 -2.67 22.03
N MET A 11 50.31 -2.07 23.22
CA MET A 11 48.97 -1.83 23.71
C MET A 11 48.20 -0.74 22.92
N ILE A 12 48.92 0.28 22.42
CA ILE A 12 48.30 1.33 21.58
C ILE A 12 47.92 0.76 20.21
N PHE A 13 48.71 -0.14 19.63
CA PHE A 13 48.38 -0.79 18.36
C PHE A 13 47.16 -1.74 18.48
N LEU A 14 47.01 -2.47 19.58
CA LEU A 14 45.87 -3.34 19.86
C LEU A 14 44.59 -2.54 20.10
N ALA A 15 44.70 -1.38 20.78
CA ALA A 15 43.52 -0.51 20.99
C ALA A 15 43.05 0.17 19.69
N LEU A 16 43.97 0.55 18.80
CA LEU A 16 43.64 1.18 17.53
C LEU A 16 43.00 0.19 16.53
N SER A 17 43.42 -1.09 16.57
CA SER A 17 42.81 -2.12 15.72
C SER A 17 41.41 -2.49 16.16
N ALA A 18 41.11 -2.45 17.46
CA ALA A 18 39.77 -2.71 17.99
C ALA A 18 38.76 -1.61 17.62
N VAL A 19 39.19 -0.34 17.61
CA VAL A 19 38.33 0.79 17.21
C VAL A 19 38.00 0.76 15.71
N LEU A 20 38.95 0.37 14.86
CA LEU A 20 38.71 0.21 13.42
C LEU A 20 37.78 -0.96 13.09
N PHE A 21 37.75 -2.02 13.94
CA PHE A 21 36.86 -3.16 13.72
C PHE A 21 35.42 -2.88 14.16
N LEU A 22 35.20 -1.93 15.10
CA LEU A 22 33.84 -1.53 15.51
C LEU A 22 33.15 -0.58 14.54
N CYS A 23 33.86 0.12 13.67
CA CYS A 23 33.27 1.01 12.67
C CYS A 23 32.91 0.32 11.35
N ALA A 24 33.30 -0.93 11.16
CA ALA A 24 33.08 -1.65 9.89
C ALA A 24 31.79 -2.49 9.81
N ASN A 25 30.98 -2.52 10.85
CA ASN A 25 29.79 -3.38 10.89
C ASN A 25 28.45 -2.61 10.96
N ASN A 26 28.40 -1.40 10.44
CA ASN A 26 27.13 -0.64 10.40
C ASN A 26 26.65 -0.29 8.98
N ASP A 27 27.21 -0.95 7.96
CA ASP A 27 26.62 -0.98 6.64
C ASP A 27 25.64 -2.16 6.56
N GLN A 28 24.50 -2.05 7.24
CA GLN A 28 23.30 -2.74 6.77
C GLN A 28 22.95 -2.07 5.44
N GLU A 29 23.55 -2.58 4.37
CA GLU A 29 23.00 -2.42 3.02
C GLU A 29 21.54 -2.84 3.09
N ALA A 30 20.67 -1.85 3.13
CA ALA A 30 19.28 -2.03 2.72
C ALA A 30 19.35 -2.58 1.30
N VAL A 31 19.12 -3.88 1.16
CA VAL A 31 18.94 -4.53 -0.12
C VAL A 31 17.86 -3.72 -0.84
N ARG A 32 18.30 -2.87 -1.76
CA ARG A 32 17.43 -2.23 -2.74
C ARG A 32 16.93 -3.35 -3.63
N GLU A 33 15.82 -3.96 -3.22
CA GLU A 33 15.04 -4.76 -4.16
C GLU A 33 14.63 -3.82 -5.29
N THR A 34 15.30 -3.97 -6.41
CA THR A 34 14.99 -3.32 -7.68
C THR A 34 13.61 -3.81 -8.11
N GLY A 35 12.59 -2.94 -8.00
CA GLY A 35 11.29 -3.35 -8.49
C GLY A 35 10.18 -2.37 -8.18
N THR A 36 9.19 -2.67 -7.57
CA THR A 36 7.89 -2.02 -7.46
C THR A 36 7.94 -0.91 -6.39
N PRO A 37 7.50 0.32 -6.68
CA PRO A 37 7.47 1.38 -5.67
C PRO A 37 6.61 0.96 -4.47
N ALA A 38 7.07 1.25 -3.26
CA ALA A 38 6.23 1.11 -2.08
C ALA A 38 4.98 1.97 -2.26
N ALA A 39 3.80 1.42 -1.97
CA ALA A 39 2.60 2.24 -1.91
C ALA A 39 2.75 3.28 -0.79
N GLY A 40 2.23 4.48 -1.00
CA GLY A 40 2.17 5.47 0.05
C GLY A 40 1.34 4.96 1.23
N SER A 41 1.78 5.25 2.46
CA SER A 41 0.94 5.03 3.64
C SER A 41 -0.32 5.88 3.53
N PHE A 42 -1.41 5.39 4.10
CA PHE A 42 -2.63 6.17 4.28
C PHE A 42 -3.28 5.83 5.62
N GLU A 43 -4.00 6.79 6.14
CA GLU A 43 -4.96 6.62 7.22
C GLU A 43 -6.28 7.26 6.77
N LEU A 44 -7.33 6.45 6.70
CA LEU A 44 -8.67 6.85 6.29
C LEU A 44 -9.67 6.42 7.34
N THR A 45 -10.81 7.10 7.41
CA THR A 45 -11.98 6.63 8.15
C THR A 45 -13.00 6.13 7.14
N ASP A 46 -13.46 4.88 7.28
CA ASP A 46 -14.51 4.33 6.43
C ASP A 46 -15.89 4.92 6.77
N LEU A 47 -16.89 4.57 5.97
CA LEU A 47 -18.25 5.05 6.14
C LEU A 47 -18.91 4.53 7.44
N GLU A 48 -18.36 3.50 8.07
CA GLU A 48 -18.81 2.92 9.35
C GLU A 48 -18.04 3.50 10.56
N GLY A 49 -17.04 4.36 10.33
CA GLY A 49 -16.22 5.00 11.36
C GLY A 49 -14.97 4.21 11.77
N ASN A 50 -14.61 3.14 11.07
CA ASN A 50 -13.40 2.37 11.34
C ASN A 50 -12.17 3.01 10.70
N THR A 51 -11.02 2.89 11.35
CA THR A 51 -9.75 3.35 10.79
C THR A 51 -9.19 2.32 9.81
N LEU A 52 -8.96 2.73 8.57
CA LEU A 52 -8.31 1.97 7.52
C LEU A 52 -6.88 2.46 7.35
N THR A 53 -5.90 1.59 7.55
CA THR A 53 -4.49 1.87 7.25
C THR A 53 -3.92 0.77 6.37
N LEU A 54 -2.88 1.08 5.59
CA LEU A 54 -2.20 0.04 4.80
C LEU A 54 -1.68 -1.10 5.71
N GLU A 55 -1.28 -0.79 6.94
CA GLU A 55 -0.78 -1.77 7.91
C GLU A 55 -1.86 -2.77 8.35
N ASN A 56 -3.13 -2.36 8.47
CA ASN A 56 -4.25 -3.26 8.80
C ASN A 56 -4.46 -4.35 7.74
N TYR A 57 -3.94 -4.15 6.53
CA TYR A 57 -4.11 -5.06 5.39
C TYR A 57 -2.81 -5.74 4.95
N ARG A 58 -1.75 -5.69 5.78
CA ARG A 58 -0.52 -6.44 5.53
C ARG A 58 -0.80 -7.92 5.30
N GLY A 59 -0.14 -8.52 4.32
CA GLY A 59 -0.35 -9.91 3.93
C GLY A 59 -1.54 -10.14 3.00
N LYS A 60 -2.32 -9.10 2.69
CA LYS A 60 -3.41 -9.18 1.70
C LYS A 60 -3.02 -8.54 0.37
N VAL A 61 -3.57 -9.06 -0.70
CA VAL A 61 -3.63 -8.37 -1.99
C VAL A 61 -4.74 -7.33 -1.92
N ILE A 62 -4.46 -6.10 -2.32
CA ILE A 62 -5.41 -5.00 -2.19
C ILE A 62 -5.74 -4.43 -3.57
N ILE A 63 -7.01 -4.23 -3.86
CA ILE A 63 -7.49 -3.26 -4.84
C ILE A 63 -7.79 -1.97 -4.09
N LEU A 64 -7.08 -0.88 -4.43
CA LEU A 64 -7.37 0.46 -3.95
C LEU A 64 -7.94 1.26 -5.13
N ASP A 65 -9.24 1.53 -5.10
CA ASP A 65 -9.97 2.14 -6.21
C ASP A 65 -10.40 3.56 -5.89
N PHE A 66 -9.99 4.51 -6.72
CA PHE A 66 -10.38 5.92 -6.66
C PHE A 66 -11.55 6.17 -7.61
N TRP A 67 -12.70 6.55 -7.05
CA TRP A 67 -13.98 6.65 -7.76
C TRP A 67 -14.86 7.80 -7.27
N ASP A 68 -16.05 7.98 -7.84
CA ASP A 68 -17.11 8.82 -7.27
C ASP A 68 -18.50 8.39 -7.77
N THR A 69 -19.55 8.81 -7.06
CA THR A 69 -20.96 8.47 -7.30
C THR A 69 -21.48 8.88 -8.68
N TRP A 70 -21.01 10.02 -9.20
CA TRP A 70 -21.39 10.59 -10.50
C TRP A 70 -20.60 10.02 -11.69
N CYS A 71 -19.66 9.11 -11.46
CA CYS A 71 -18.74 8.58 -12.48
C CYS A 71 -19.32 7.33 -13.18
N PRO A 72 -19.82 7.39 -14.44
CA PRO A 72 -20.44 6.24 -15.08
C PRO A 72 -19.53 5.02 -15.24
N PRO A 73 -18.25 5.15 -15.67
CA PRO A 73 -17.36 3.99 -15.75
C PRO A 73 -17.04 3.38 -14.38
N CYS A 74 -16.98 4.18 -13.28
CA CYS A 74 -16.83 3.67 -11.93
C CYS A 74 -18.04 2.81 -11.51
N ARG A 75 -19.24 3.32 -11.75
CA ARG A 75 -20.50 2.59 -11.47
C ARG A 75 -20.59 1.25 -12.20
N LYS A 76 -19.98 1.16 -13.38
CA LYS A 76 -19.90 -0.09 -14.16
C LYS A 76 -18.93 -1.09 -13.53
N GLU A 77 -17.86 -0.63 -12.90
CA GLU A 77 -16.77 -1.46 -12.32
C GLU A 77 -17.11 -1.99 -10.92
N ILE A 78 -17.89 -1.24 -10.13
CA ILE A 78 -18.27 -1.59 -8.75
C ILE A 78 -18.88 -3.00 -8.62
N PRO A 79 -19.83 -3.45 -9.45
CA PRO A 79 -20.37 -4.82 -9.36
C PRO A 79 -19.28 -5.90 -9.55
N ASP A 80 -18.28 -5.63 -10.38
CA ASP A 80 -17.15 -6.54 -10.58
C ASP A 80 -16.28 -6.63 -9.32
N PHE A 81 -16.07 -5.51 -8.62
CA PHE A 81 -15.33 -5.47 -7.35
C PHE A 81 -16.11 -6.17 -6.22
N ILE A 82 -17.43 -6.00 -6.14
CA ILE A 82 -18.29 -6.75 -5.20
C ILE A 82 -18.09 -8.25 -5.41
N ALA A 83 -18.18 -8.71 -6.67
CA ALA A 83 -18.03 -10.11 -6.99
C ALA A 83 -16.60 -10.64 -6.71
N LEU A 84 -15.56 -9.84 -6.93
CA LEU A 84 -14.19 -10.21 -6.59
C LEU A 84 -13.96 -10.28 -5.08
N GLN A 85 -14.58 -9.37 -4.30
CA GLN A 85 -14.55 -9.40 -2.84
C GLN A 85 -15.20 -10.66 -2.30
N ASP A 86 -16.36 -11.06 -2.84
CA ASP A 86 -17.04 -12.31 -2.47
C ASP A 86 -16.21 -13.54 -2.83
N GLU A 87 -15.59 -13.55 -4.03
CA GLU A 87 -14.84 -14.70 -4.55
C GLU A 87 -13.51 -14.90 -3.81
N TYR A 88 -12.76 -13.82 -3.47
CA TYR A 88 -11.38 -13.91 -2.96
C TYR A 88 -11.16 -13.32 -1.56
N GLY A 89 -12.15 -12.68 -0.96
CA GLY A 89 -11.98 -11.99 0.33
C GLY A 89 -11.49 -12.90 1.45
N SER A 90 -11.92 -14.17 1.48
CA SER A 90 -11.45 -15.18 2.44
C SER A 90 -10.05 -15.73 2.14
N GLU A 91 -9.53 -15.49 0.93
CA GLU A 91 -8.24 -15.99 0.47
C GLU A 91 -7.07 -14.99 0.66
N GLY A 92 -7.31 -13.89 1.39
CA GLY A 92 -6.29 -12.86 1.60
C GLY A 92 -6.31 -11.73 0.56
N PHE A 93 -7.49 -11.38 0.09
CA PHE A 93 -7.75 -10.25 -0.80
C PHE A 93 -8.70 -9.24 -0.15
N VAL A 94 -8.62 -7.98 -0.54
CA VAL A 94 -9.57 -6.94 -0.15
C VAL A 94 -9.67 -5.85 -1.21
N VAL A 95 -10.87 -5.33 -1.42
CA VAL A 95 -11.11 -4.06 -2.11
C VAL A 95 -11.23 -2.95 -1.08
N ILE A 96 -10.67 -1.78 -1.36
CA ILE A 96 -10.85 -0.53 -0.61
C ILE A 96 -11.26 0.54 -1.60
N GLY A 97 -12.48 1.03 -1.47
CA GLY A 97 -12.99 2.13 -2.29
C GLY A 97 -12.64 3.48 -1.67
N VAL A 98 -12.06 4.39 -2.45
CA VAL A 98 -11.74 5.75 -2.05
C VAL A 98 -12.54 6.71 -2.92
N ALA A 99 -13.67 7.18 -2.40
CA ALA A 99 -14.55 8.10 -3.10
C ALA A 99 -14.03 9.53 -2.97
N PHE A 100 -14.09 10.33 -4.05
CA PHE A 100 -13.77 11.77 -3.93
C PHE A 100 -14.82 12.52 -3.11
N GLY A 101 -16.04 12.02 -3.06
CA GLY A 101 -17.10 12.55 -2.21
C GLY A 101 -17.52 13.99 -2.55
N ARG A 102 -17.47 14.40 -3.83
CA ARG A 102 -17.81 15.76 -4.26
C ARG A 102 -19.22 16.20 -3.90
N GLU A 103 -20.15 15.22 -3.80
CA GLU A 103 -21.53 15.46 -3.40
C GLU A 103 -21.77 15.25 -1.90
N GLY A 104 -20.69 15.08 -1.11
CA GLY A 104 -20.74 14.86 0.34
C GLY A 104 -20.71 13.38 0.74
N VAL A 105 -20.27 13.12 1.97
CA VAL A 105 -20.12 11.74 2.51
C VAL A 105 -21.45 11.00 2.59
N GLU A 106 -22.54 11.69 2.92
CA GLU A 106 -23.87 11.08 3.00
C GLU A 106 -24.34 10.54 1.64
N LYS A 107 -24.00 11.23 0.56
CA LYS A 107 -24.30 10.76 -0.79
C LYS A 107 -23.49 9.51 -1.15
N VAL A 108 -22.22 9.47 -0.75
CA VAL A 108 -21.36 8.28 -0.94
C VAL A 108 -21.93 7.10 -0.16
N LYS A 109 -22.35 7.32 1.10
CA LYS A 109 -22.93 6.29 1.95
C LYS A 109 -24.22 5.72 1.37
N ALA A 110 -25.17 6.58 1.02
CA ALA A 110 -26.44 6.16 0.41
C ALA A 110 -26.19 5.38 -0.90
N PHE A 111 -25.23 5.81 -1.71
CA PHE A 111 -24.86 5.13 -2.94
C PHE A 111 -24.23 3.75 -2.67
N ALA A 112 -23.32 3.65 -1.68
CA ALA A 112 -22.69 2.38 -1.31
C ALA A 112 -23.74 1.36 -0.83
N GLU A 113 -24.72 1.80 -0.05
CA GLU A 113 -25.86 1.00 0.40
C GLU A 113 -26.73 0.55 -0.79
N GLU A 114 -27.10 1.47 -1.70
CA GLU A 114 -27.90 1.19 -2.89
C GLU A 114 -27.24 0.15 -3.80
N MET A 115 -25.92 0.26 -3.99
CA MET A 115 -25.14 -0.66 -4.83
C MET A 115 -24.80 -1.98 -4.14
N GLY A 116 -25.05 -2.10 -2.83
CA GLY A 116 -24.70 -3.29 -2.04
C GLY A 116 -23.19 -3.51 -1.95
N ILE A 117 -22.41 -2.43 -1.83
CA ILE A 117 -20.93 -2.52 -1.70
C ILE A 117 -20.59 -3.29 -0.43
N ASN A 118 -19.83 -4.37 -0.57
CA ASN A 118 -19.47 -5.33 0.49
C ASN A 118 -18.00 -5.23 0.95
N TYR A 119 -17.36 -4.10 0.67
CA TYR A 119 -15.98 -3.82 1.03
C TYR A 119 -15.85 -2.40 1.63
N PRO A 120 -14.76 -2.10 2.37
CA PRO A 120 -14.56 -0.79 2.97
C PRO A 120 -14.56 0.35 1.96
N VAL A 121 -15.31 1.41 2.25
CA VAL A 121 -15.35 2.65 1.48
C VAL A 121 -15.00 3.82 2.39
N ALA A 122 -14.11 4.70 1.95
CA ALA A 122 -13.76 5.94 2.62
C ALA A 122 -13.82 7.12 1.65
N VAL A 123 -13.90 8.33 2.21
CA VAL A 123 -13.75 9.56 1.41
C VAL A 123 -12.28 9.95 1.34
N ALA A 124 -11.83 10.37 0.16
CA ALA A 124 -10.46 10.75 -0.11
C ALA A 124 -10.01 11.92 0.78
N THR A 125 -8.83 11.80 1.37
CA THR A 125 -8.14 12.87 2.09
C THR A 125 -7.01 13.45 1.23
N GLU A 126 -6.52 14.64 1.58
CA GLU A 126 -5.34 15.20 0.91
C GLU A 126 -4.11 14.30 1.04
N GLU A 127 -4.00 13.56 2.16
CA GLU A 127 -2.88 12.68 2.42
C GLU A 127 -2.84 11.52 1.43
N ILE A 128 -3.96 10.79 1.24
CA ILE A 128 -3.99 9.67 0.30
C ILE A 128 -3.79 10.15 -1.14
N MET A 129 -4.32 11.34 -1.47
CA MET A 129 -4.11 11.94 -2.79
C MET A 129 -2.64 12.28 -3.06
N LYS A 130 -1.90 12.75 -2.04
CA LYS A 130 -0.45 12.98 -2.14
C LYS A 130 0.33 11.67 -2.25
N SER A 131 -0.05 10.67 -1.47
CA SER A 131 0.64 9.37 -1.38
C SER A 131 0.56 8.55 -2.66
N TYR A 132 -0.57 8.60 -3.37
CA TYR A 132 -0.78 7.84 -4.62
C TYR A 132 -0.59 8.67 -5.89
N GLY A 133 -0.17 9.94 -5.72
CA GLY A 133 0.11 10.87 -6.81
C GLY A 133 -1.16 11.47 -7.42
N PRO A 134 -1.01 12.31 -8.45
CA PRO A 134 -2.15 12.98 -9.07
C PRO A 134 -3.08 11.95 -9.71
N ILE A 135 -4.32 11.89 -9.20
CA ILE A 135 -5.40 11.13 -9.82
C ILE A 135 -6.06 12.03 -10.86
N GLN A 136 -5.64 11.89 -12.10
CA GLN A 136 -6.07 12.76 -13.22
C GLN A 136 -7.43 12.37 -13.80
N ALA A 137 -7.84 11.13 -13.61
CA ALA A 137 -9.13 10.59 -14.09
C ALA A 137 -9.61 9.48 -13.15
N ILE A 138 -10.92 9.23 -13.16
CA ILE A 138 -11.55 8.11 -12.44
C ILE A 138 -12.36 7.22 -13.41
N PRO A 139 -12.41 5.90 -13.14
CA PRO A 139 -11.74 5.21 -12.03
C PRO A 139 -10.22 5.20 -12.22
N THR A 140 -9.49 5.25 -11.11
CA THR A 140 -8.06 4.91 -11.06
C THR A 140 -7.85 3.86 -9.99
N THR A 141 -7.38 2.70 -10.39
CA THR A 141 -7.27 1.51 -9.55
C THR A 141 -5.82 1.12 -9.39
N PHE A 142 -5.36 0.99 -8.15
CA PHE A 142 -4.06 0.42 -7.81
C PHE A 142 -4.24 -1.00 -7.30
N ILE A 143 -3.39 -1.91 -7.78
CA ILE A 143 -3.24 -3.25 -7.22
C ILE A 143 -2.01 -3.24 -6.34
N LEU A 144 -2.16 -3.60 -5.06
CA LEU A 144 -1.05 -3.72 -4.13
C LEU A 144 -0.78 -5.20 -3.82
N ASP A 145 0.48 -5.57 -3.73
CA ASP A 145 0.90 -6.90 -3.32
C ASP A 145 0.79 -7.09 -1.79
N LYS A 146 1.06 -8.32 -1.30
CA LYS A 146 1.01 -8.68 0.12
C LYS A 146 1.97 -7.87 1.01
N ASN A 147 2.98 -7.22 0.41
CA ASN A 147 3.94 -6.35 1.09
C ASN A 147 3.52 -4.87 1.06
N GLY A 148 2.37 -4.54 0.48
CA GLY A 148 1.90 -3.17 0.28
C GLY A 148 2.68 -2.41 -0.79
N ARG A 149 3.23 -3.08 -1.80
CA ARG A 149 3.88 -2.46 -2.96
C ARG A 149 2.89 -2.36 -4.11
N ILE A 150 2.97 -1.27 -4.88
CA ILE A 150 2.14 -1.09 -6.07
C ILE A 150 2.58 -2.08 -7.15
N TYR A 151 1.80 -3.13 -7.36
CA TYR A 151 2.02 -4.09 -8.43
C TYR A 151 1.59 -3.53 -9.79
N GLN A 152 0.43 -2.86 -9.84
CA GLN A 152 -0.14 -2.31 -11.08
C GLN A 152 -1.00 -1.07 -10.80
N LYS A 153 -1.08 -0.17 -11.80
CA LYS A 153 -2.01 0.98 -11.83
C LYS A 153 -2.80 0.94 -13.11
N TYR A 154 -4.11 1.07 -13.00
CA TYR A 154 -5.04 1.22 -14.11
C TYR A 154 -5.71 2.59 -14.06
N THR A 155 -5.86 3.24 -15.19
CA THR A 155 -6.64 4.48 -15.33
C THR A 155 -7.76 4.23 -16.33
N GLY A 156 -9.00 4.53 -15.93
CA GLY A 156 -10.22 4.19 -16.66
C GLY A 156 -10.65 2.74 -16.48
N TYR A 157 -11.88 2.46 -16.83
CA TYR A 157 -12.55 1.16 -16.69
C TYR A 157 -11.72 -0.01 -17.25
N ARG A 158 -11.75 -1.12 -16.50
CA ARG A 158 -11.22 -2.43 -16.94
C ARG A 158 -12.26 -3.52 -16.69
N GLU A 159 -12.22 -4.56 -17.52
CA GLU A 159 -13.04 -5.76 -17.32
C GLU A 159 -12.60 -6.54 -16.07
N LYS A 160 -13.54 -7.17 -15.36
CA LYS A 160 -13.31 -8.02 -14.18
C LYS A 160 -12.14 -9.00 -14.36
N SER A 161 -12.03 -9.59 -15.56
CA SER A 161 -11.00 -10.57 -15.89
C SER A 161 -9.57 -10.03 -15.75
N VAL A 162 -9.35 -8.74 -15.97
CA VAL A 162 -8.04 -8.08 -15.82
C VAL A 162 -7.64 -8.11 -14.35
N PHE A 163 -8.51 -7.62 -13.48
CA PHE A 163 -8.27 -7.60 -12.03
C PHE A 163 -8.12 -8.99 -11.45
N ARG A 164 -9.01 -9.92 -11.84
CA ARG A 164 -8.95 -11.33 -11.44
C ARG A 164 -7.59 -11.97 -11.75
N ASN A 165 -7.06 -11.74 -12.94
CA ASN A 165 -5.76 -12.29 -13.34
C ASN A 165 -4.63 -11.77 -12.47
N ASP A 166 -4.64 -10.50 -12.07
CA ASP A 166 -3.62 -9.94 -11.20
C ASP A 166 -3.77 -10.44 -9.77
N ILE A 167 -4.99 -10.50 -9.24
CA ILE A 167 -5.28 -11.10 -7.93
C ILE A 167 -4.73 -12.52 -7.85
N LEU A 168 -5.05 -13.38 -8.81
CA LEU A 168 -4.60 -14.78 -8.83
C LEU A 168 -3.08 -14.94 -8.94
N LYS A 169 -2.38 -14.00 -9.58
CA LYS A 169 -0.90 -14.01 -9.59
C LYS A 169 -0.30 -13.67 -8.23
N LEU A 170 -0.94 -12.76 -7.49
CA LEU A 170 -0.43 -12.25 -6.22
C LEU A 170 -0.86 -13.10 -5.01
N LEU A 171 -1.94 -13.87 -5.11
CA LEU A 171 -2.39 -14.78 -4.06
C LEU A 171 -1.51 -16.02 -3.93
N LYS A 172 -0.86 -16.47 -5.03
CA LYS A 172 0.09 -17.59 -5.04
C LYS A 172 1.31 -17.31 -4.16
#